data_f4407bff13466c602d1761e24a6a1fb6
#
_entry.id   f4407bff13466c602d1761e24a6a1fb6
#
_cell.length_a   1.000
_cell.length_b   1.000
_cell.length_c   1.000
_cell.angle_alpha   90.00
_cell.angle_beta   90.00
_cell.angle_gamma   90.00
#
_symmetry.space_group_name_H-M   'P 1'
#
loop_
_entity.id
_entity.type
_entity.pdbx_description
1 polymer ?
#
loop_
_entity_poly.entity_id
_entity_poly.type
_entity_poly.pdbx_seq_one_letter_code
_entity_poly.pdbx_strand_id
1 'polypeptide(L)' 'MWLMNKEKFIALAGSQSDLAKLLGIKQPAISQWKAVPIARIWQLKLLKPEWFDK' A
#
# COMPACT_ATOMS: atom_id res chain seq x y z
N MET A 1 -11.08 -11.76 11.23
CA MET A 1 -10.86 -10.48 10.61
C MET A 1 -9.38 -10.16 10.50
N TRP A 2 -9.00 -9.47 9.47
CA TRP A 2 -7.59 -9.13 9.28
C TRP A 2 -7.49 -7.70 8.81
N LEU A 3 -6.36 -7.09 9.11
CA LEU A 3 -6.05 -5.74 8.70
C LEU A 3 -4.87 -5.78 7.75
N MET A 4 -4.96 -4.97 6.71
CA MET A 4 -3.84 -4.84 5.78
C MET A 4 -2.87 -3.82 6.37
N ASN A 5 -1.73 -4.31 6.78
CA ASN A 5 -0.66 -3.52 7.35
C ASN A 5 0.03 -2.71 6.29
N LYS A 6 0.28 -1.42 6.55
CA LYS A 6 1.03 -0.64 5.59
C LYS A 6 2.48 -1.13 5.48
N GLU A 7 3.04 -1.66 6.56
CA GLU A 7 4.41 -2.16 6.52
C GLU A 7 4.58 -3.29 5.52
N LYS A 8 3.56 -4.13 5.37
CA LYS A 8 3.61 -5.20 4.40
C LYS A 8 3.77 -4.64 3.00
N PHE A 9 2.99 -3.62 2.65
CA PHE A 9 3.04 -3.03 1.32
C PHE A 9 4.29 -2.20 1.12
N ILE A 10 4.78 -1.55 2.18
CA ILE A 10 6.04 -0.83 2.11
C ILE A 10 7.17 -1.80 1.79
N ALA A 11 7.18 -2.95 2.44
CA ALA A 11 8.19 -3.96 2.18
C ALA A 11 8.09 -4.50 0.76
N LEU A 12 6.88 -4.73 0.28
CA LEU A 12 6.68 -5.23 -1.09
C LEU A 12 7.09 -4.21 -2.13
N ALA A 13 6.87 -2.94 -1.88
CA ALA A 13 7.25 -1.88 -2.80
C ALA A 13 8.73 -1.56 -2.73
N GLY A 14 9.36 -1.84 -1.61
CA GLY A 14 10.77 -1.55 -1.39
C GLY A 14 10.99 -0.44 -0.38
N SER A 15 10.16 0.57 -0.39
CA SER A 15 10.26 1.67 0.55
C SER A 15 8.94 2.42 0.58
N GLN A 16 8.80 3.29 1.59
CA GLN A 16 7.62 4.13 1.70
C GLN A 16 7.52 5.09 0.52
N SER A 17 8.64 5.60 0.08
CA SER A 17 8.69 6.50 -1.07
C SER A 17 8.24 5.79 -2.34
N ASP A 18 8.70 4.55 -2.53
CA ASP A 18 8.29 3.76 -3.69
C ASP A 18 6.81 3.46 -3.67
N LEU A 19 6.27 3.14 -2.50
CA LEU A 19 4.84 2.88 -2.38
C LEU A 19 4.03 4.14 -2.71
N ALA A 20 4.48 5.29 -2.24
CA ALA A 20 3.81 6.55 -2.54
C ALA A 20 3.80 6.83 -4.04
N LYS A 21 4.92 6.59 -4.71
CA LYS A 21 5.00 6.78 -6.15
C LYS A 21 4.06 5.84 -6.88
N LEU A 22 3.98 4.60 -6.44
CA LEU A 22 3.10 3.62 -7.06
C LEU A 22 1.65 4.05 -6.96
N LEU A 23 1.27 4.59 -5.82
CA LEU A 23 -0.12 4.99 -5.57
C LEU A 23 -0.44 6.39 -6.09
N GLY A 24 0.57 7.16 -6.47
CA GLY A 24 0.37 8.53 -6.92
C GLY A 24 0.03 9.49 -5.80
N ILE A 25 0.50 9.22 -4.60
CA ILE A 25 0.28 10.07 -3.43
C ILE A 25 1.61 10.48 -2.85
N LYS A 26 1.56 11.37 -1.89
CA LYS A 26 2.77 11.84 -1.23
C LYS A 26 3.13 10.94 -0.06
N GLN A 27 4.44 10.85 0.21
CA GLN A 27 4.94 10.00 1.27
C GLN A 27 4.32 10.31 2.64
N PRO A 28 4.13 11.57 3.04
CA PRO A 28 3.51 11.85 4.33
C PRO A 28 2.12 11.26 4.50
N ALA A 29 1.37 11.09 3.40
CA ALA A 29 0.05 10.47 3.49
C ALA A 29 0.18 9.04 3.99
N ILE A 30 1.20 8.32 3.53
CA ILE A 30 1.42 6.95 3.98
C ILE A 30 1.83 6.93 5.45
N SER A 31 2.67 7.85 5.86
CA SER A 31 3.10 7.92 7.26
C SER A 31 1.94 8.10 8.22
N GLN A 32 0.88 8.76 7.76
CA GLN A 32 -0.28 9.04 8.60
C GLN A 32 -1.27 7.89 8.66
N TRP A 33 -1.10 6.88 7.85
CA TRP A 33 -2.02 5.74 7.86
C TRP A 33 -1.87 4.95 9.15
N LYS A 34 -2.99 4.62 9.76
CA LYS A 34 -3.00 3.60 10.82
C LYS A 34 -3.13 2.23 10.23
N ALA A 35 -3.91 2.13 9.16
CA ALA A 35 -4.05 0.93 8.36
C ALA A 35 -4.25 1.39 6.93
N VAL A 36 -4.03 0.51 5.96
CA VAL A 36 -4.18 0.91 4.56
C VAL A 36 -5.65 1.18 4.27
N PRO A 37 -5.98 2.39 3.76
CA PRO A 37 -7.36 2.68 3.39
C PRO A 37 -7.87 1.72 2.34
N ILE A 38 -9.16 1.40 2.41
CA ILE A 38 -9.72 0.41 1.50
C ILE A 38 -9.63 0.85 0.05
N ALA A 39 -9.74 2.16 -0.21
CA ALA A 39 -9.59 2.67 -1.56
C ALA A 39 -8.19 2.37 -2.10
N ARG A 40 -7.18 2.44 -1.25
CA ARG A 40 -5.81 2.15 -1.67
C ARG A 40 -5.60 0.66 -1.85
N ILE A 41 -6.28 -0.16 -1.06
CA ILE A 41 -6.23 -1.61 -1.24
C ILE A 41 -6.77 -1.98 -2.63
N TRP A 42 -7.90 -1.41 -3.02
CA TRP A 42 -8.45 -1.65 -4.35
C TRP A 42 -7.51 -1.19 -5.44
N GLN A 43 -6.90 -0.02 -5.26
CA GLN A 43 -5.94 0.49 -6.23
C GLN A 43 -4.75 -0.46 -6.37
N LEU A 44 -4.24 -0.96 -5.24
CA LEU A 44 -3.11 -1.88 -5.27
C LEU A 44 -3.49 -3.20 -5.93
N LYS A 45 -4.72 -3.67 -5.73
CA LYS A 45 -5.17 -4.89 -6.39
C LYS A 45 -5.17 -4.74 -7.90
N LEU A 46 -5.45 -3.55 -8.40
CA LEU A 46 -5.42 -3.28 -9.83
C LEU A 46 -4.00 -3.12 -10.34
N LEU A 47 -3.14 -2.49 -9.56
CA LEU A 47 -1.76 -2.20 -9.98
C LEU A 47 -0.83 -3.38 -9.76
N LYS A 48 -0.98 -4.08 -8.66
CA LYS A 48 -0.10 -5.17 -8.26
C LYS A 48 -0.94 -6.35 -7.78
N PRO A 49 -1.69 -6.98 -8.67
CA PRO A 49 -2.52 -8.11 -8.25
C PRO A 49 -1.70 -9.26 -7.66
N GLU A 50 -0.43 -9.39 -8.06
CA GLU A 50 0.42 -10.44 -7.55
C GLU A 50 0.69 -10.30 -6.05
N TRP A 51 0.50 -9.10 -5.48
CA TRP A 51 0.69 -8.90 -4.04
C TRP A 51 -0.42 -9.55 -3.23
N PHE A 52 -1.55 -9.83 -3.86
CA PHE A 52 -2.72 -10.40 -3.22
C PHE A 52 -2.96 -11.84 -3.62
N ASP A 53 -2.23 -12.30 -4.61
CA ASP A 53 -2.34 -13.66 -5.12
C ASP A 53 -1.50 -14.59 -4.26
N LYS A 54 -2.03 -15.77 -4.05
CA LYS A 54 -1.34 -16.75 -3.23
C LYS A 54 -0.66 -17.79 -4.05
#